data_c01aa66efe1dbe22699303a7f16acd2c
#
_entry.id   c01aa66efe1dbe22699303a7f16acd2c
#
_cell.length_a   1.000
_cell.length_b   1.000
_cell.length_c   1.000
_cell.angle_alpha   90.00
_cell.angle_beta   90.00
_cell.angle_gamma   90.00
#
_symmetry.space_group_name_H-M   'P 1'
#
loop_
_entity.id
_entity.type
_entity.pdbx_description
1 polymer ?
#
loop_
_entity_poly.entity_id
_entity_poly.type
_entity_poly.pdbx_seq_one_letter_code
_entity_poly.pdbx_strand_id
1 'polypeptide(L)'
;MTERGNAVSVDPLGANSSTGVEEDQEGAMLLFIVNQIVVPIVFGLTSLLGIIGNSLVIYVILSREKMRTVTNFLLLNLAFADLAFVLVIPNFTAFQYATENWIFCSAFCKIMHYLVNVTAYVTVYTLVLISLVRYMTIVHSMATIRLRTKKNIVLAIIFIWVVVLILNTPVILSYGIQSDDANPGIYICNHLSFETAQRIFTTFFVFAYLLPLIVIAILSVCILHHLRSQRPTALKGKKTEQKKKKAGRLIILVVVVFALLWLPVHIHLLLAYFN
;
A
#
# COMPACT_ATOMS: atom_id res chain seq x y z
N MET A 1 17.28 52.44 -63.47
CA MET A 1 17.72 53.26 -62.31
C MET A 1 16.65 53.05 -61.24
N THR A 2 16.92 52.34 -60.34
CA THR A 2 17.35 52.30 -58.93
C THR A 2 17.07 50.94 -58.35
N GLU A 3 18.12 50.19 -58.10
CA GLU A 3 18.13 49.00 -57.27
C GLU A 3 17.75 49.33 -55.83
N ARG A 4 16.83 48.54 -55.26
CA ARG A 4 16.68 48.48 -53.81
C ARG A 4 17.18 47.14 -53.32
N GLY A 5 18.32 47.17 -52.64
CA GLY A 5 18.86 46.04 -51.90
C GLY A 5 17.93 45.58 -50.80
N ASN A 6 17.59 44.29 -50.78
CA ASN A 6 16.99 43.62 -49.68
C ASN A 6 18.09 43.33 -48.63
N ALA A 7 18.01 44.06 -47.52
CA ALA A 7 18.74 43.70 -46.32
C ALA A 7 18.10 42.48 -45.67
N VAL A 8 18.80 41.34 -45.65
CA VAL A 8 18.47 40.17 -44.88
C VAL A 8 18.72 40.51 -43.42
N SER A 9 17.67 40.69 -42.67
CA SER A 9 17.74 40.75 -41.21
C SER A 9 18.04 39.38 -40.66
N VAL A 10 19.24 39.17 -40.16
CA VAL A 10 19.61 37.98 -39.37
C VAL A 10 19.04 38.17 -37.99
N ASP A 11 18.03 37.37 -37.63
CA ASP A 11 17.48 37.31 -36.29
C ASP A 11 18.51 36.75 -35.30
N PRO A 12 18.77 37.40 -34.17
CA PRO A 12 19.75 36.93 -33.16
C PRO A 12 19.13 35.92 -32.17
N LEU A 13 18.15 35.11 -32.59
CA LEU A 13 17.44 34.12 -31.73
C LEU A 13 17.94 32.68 -31.85
N GLY A 14 19.10 32.43 -32.48
CA GLY A 14 19.69 31.09 -32.63
C GLY A 14 20.29 30.51 -31.34
N ALA A 15 20.38 31.27 -30.24
CA ALA A 15 21.05 30.78 -29.03
C ALA A 15 20.09 30.10 -28.00
N ASN A 16 18.78 30.30 -28.12
CA ASN A 16 17.81 29.72 -27.14
C ASN A 16 17.23 28.35 -27.54
N SER A 17 17.48 27.86 -28.75
CA SER A 17 16.93 26.54 -29.16
C SER A 17 17.84 25.37 -28.79
N SER A 18 19.14 25.59 -28.58
CA SER A 18 20.07 24.53 -28.18
C SER A 18 19.99 24.17 -26.70
N THR A 19 19.79 25.15 -25.83
CA THR A 19 19.65 24.91 -24.38
C THR A 19 18.37 24.17 -24.03
N GLY A 20 17.26 24.44 -24.70
CA GLY A 20 15.98 23.75 -24.48
C GLY A 20 16.05 22.27 -24.93
N VAL A 21 16.76 21.96 -26.01
CA VAL A 21 16.94 20.59 -26.51
C VAL A 21 17.86 19.77 -25.59
N GLU A 22 18.90 20.41 -25.02
CA GLU A 22 19.79 19.73 -24.05
C GLU A 22 19.09 19.44 -22.73
N GLU A 23 18.29 20.37 -22.21
CA GLU A 23 17.48 20.17 -20.99
C GLU A 23 16.44 19.07 -21.18
N ASP A 24 15.78 19.00 -22.33
CA ASP A 24 14.82 17.92 -22.65
C ASP A 24 15.50 16.57 -22.77
N GLN A 25 16.73 16.49 -23.32
CA GLN A 25 17.49 15.25 -23.39
C GLN A 25 18.01 14.77 -22.04
N GLU A 26 18.49 15.66 -21.17
CA GLU A 26 18.87 15.32 -19.79
C GLU A 26 17.67 14.82 -19.01
N GLY A 27 16.51 15.46 -19.13
CA GLY A 27 15.26 15.03 -18.50
C GLY A 27 14.80 13.64 -18.94
N ALA A 28 14.85 13.37 -20.25
CA ALA A 28 14.51 12.07 -20.81
C ALA A 28 15.47 10.96 -20.34
N MET A 29 16.78 11.26 -20.30
CA MET A 29 17.78 10.30 -19.81
C MET A 29 17.62 10.01 -18.32
N LEU A 30 17.31 11.02 -17.52
CA LEU A 30 17.04 10.85 -16.08
C LEU A 30 15.80 9.98 -15.85
N LEU A 31 14.71 10.22 -16.57
CA LEU A 31 13.50 9.40 -16.51
C LEU A 31 13.77 7.95 -16.92
N PHE A 32 14.56 7.73 -17.95
CA PHE A 32 14.99 6.40 -18.38
C PHE A 32 15.75 5.66 -17.25
N ILE A 33 16.77 6.31 -16.67
CA ILE A 33 17.54 5.71 -15.56
C ILE A 33 16.63 5.41 -14.36
N VAL A 34 15.75 6.34 -13.99
CA VAL A 34 14.84 6.14 -12.85
C VAL A 34 13.90 4.97 -13.12
N ASN A 35 13.25 4.92 -14.26
CA ASN A 35 12.24 3.90 -14.55
C ASN A 35 12.83 2.52 -14.80
N GLN A 36 13.91 2.44 -15.56
CA GLN A 36 14.47 1.14 -15.98
C GLN A 36 15.53 0.57 -15.05
N ILE A 37 16.12 1.38 -14.18
CA ILE A 37 17.18 0.93 -13.27
C ILE A 37 16.80 1.10 -11.83
N VAL A 38 16.48 2.34 -11.40
CA VAL A 38 16.27 2.63 -9.96
C VAL A 38 14.99 1.96 -9.46
N VAL A 39 13.89 2.10 -10.17
CA VAL A 39 12.58 1.53 -9.77
C VAL A 39 12.66 0.00 -9.67
N PRO A 40 13.15 -0.77 -10.66
CA PRO A 40 13.29 -2.21 -10.54
C PRO A 40 14.19 -2.67 -9.39
N ILE A 41 15.30 -1.98 -9.13
CA ILE A 41 16.20 -2.30 -8.02
C ILE A 41 15.48 -2.09 -6.68
N VAL A 42 14.80 -0.96 -6.50
CA VAL A 42 14.07 -0.65 -5.27
C VAL A 42 12.95 -1.66 -5.02
N PHE A 43 12.17 -2.01 -6.04
CA PHE A 43 11.13 -3.04 -5.94
C PHE A 43 11.71 -4.42 -5.65
N GLY A 44 12.82 -4.80 -6.28
CA GLY A 44 13.51 -6.06 -6.03
C GLY A 44 14.02 -6.19 -4.60
N LEU A 45 14.67 -5.14 -4.08
CA LEU A 45 15.13 -5.09 -2.69
C LEU A 45 13.97 -5.14 -1.70
N THR A 46 12.89 -4.39 -1.96
CA THR A 46 11.68 -4.40 -1.13
C THR A 46 11.03 -5.78 -1.11
N SER A 47 10.94 -6.45 -2.27
CA SER A 47 10.45 -7.81 -2.39
C SER A 47 11.29 -8.78 -1.56
N LEU A 48 12.61 -8.76 -1.69
CA LEU A 48 13.52 -9.63 -0.96
C LEU A 48 13.39 -9.46 0.57
N LEU A 49 13.41 -8.22 1.04
CA LEU A 49 13.25 -7.91 2.47
C LEU A 49 11.88 -8.32 2.98
N GLY A 50 10.83 -8.09 2.20
CA GLY A 50 9.47 -8.48 2.52
C GLY A 50 9.29 -10.00 2.60
N ILE A 51 9.86 -10.75 1.65
CA ILE A 51 9.83 -12.22 1.65
C ILE A 51 10.53 -12.76 2.89
N ILE A 52 11.75 -12.30 3.18
CA ILE A 52 12.53 -12.75 4.34
C ILE A 52 11.79 -12.40 5.64
N GLY A 53 11.35 -11.16 5.80
CA GLY A 53 10.70 -10.68 7.03
C GLY A 53 9.40 -11.41 7.33
N ASN A 54 8.50 -11.50 6.35
CA ASN A 54 7.19 -12.14 6.54
C ASN A 54 7.33 -13.67 6.70
N SER A 55 8.22 -14.31 5.94
CA SER A 55 8.51 -15.76 6.12
C SER A 55 9.06 -16.06 7.53
N LEU A 56 9.93 -15.20 8.06
CA LEU A 56 10.45 -15.34 9.41
C LEU A 56 9.35 -15.21 10.47
N VAL A 57 8.43 -14.24 10.33
CA VAL A 57 7.27 -14.09 11.23
C VAL A 57 6.40 -15.35 11.21
N ILE A 58 6.07 -15.85 10.01
CA ILE A 58 5.27 -17.08 9.84
C ILE A 58 5.98 -18.26 10.52
N TYR A 59 7.27 -18.46 10.23
CA TYR A 59 8.07 -19.53 10.80
C TYR A 59 8.08 -19.50 12.33
N VAL A 60 8.38 -18.35 12.94
CA VAL A 60 8.48 -18.20 14.40
C VAL A 60 7.14 -18.48 15.09
N ILE A 61 6.02 -17.99 14.52
CA ILE A 61 4.69 -18.19 15.13
C ILE A 61 4.25 -19.65 15.01
N LEU A 62 4.50 -20.30 13.87
CA LEU A 62 4.10 -21.69 13.65
C LEU A 62 4.99 -22.69 14.39
N SER A 63 6.30 -22.43 14.49
CA SER A 63 7.27 -23.34 15.11
C SER A 63 7.21 -23.35 16.64
N ARG A 64 6.64 -22.29 17.28
CA ARG A 64 6.67 -22.18 18.73
C ARG A 64 5.26 -22.12 19.31
N GLU A 65 4.83 -23.18 20.03
CA GLU A 65 3.49 -23.24 20.65
C GLU A 65 3.19 -22.06 21.57
N LYS A 66 4.18 -21.57 22.32
CA LYS A 66 4.06 -20.40 23.21
C LYS A 66 3.74 -19.11 22.44
N MET A 67 4.03 -19.06 21.15
CA MET A 67 3.75 -17.92 20.28
C MET A 67 2.33 -17.95 19.67
N ARG A 68 1.59 -19.04 19.80
CA ARG A 68 0.23 -19.19 19.24
C ARG A 68 -0.83 -18.50 20.09
N THR A 69 -0.66 -17.20 20.33
CA THR A 69 -1.61 -16.34 21.04
C THR A 69 -2.63 -15.72 20.08
N VAL A 70 -3.74 -15.22 20.61
CA VAL A 70 -4.78 -14.50 19.83
C VAL A 70 -4.19 -13.40 18.97
N THR A 71 -3.33 -12.55 19.53
CA THR A 71 -2.68 -11.46 18.80
C THR A 71 -1.75 -11.98 17.70
N ASN A 72 -1.02 -13.08 17.97
CA ASN A 72 -0.08 -13.61 17.01
C ASN A 72 -0.78 -14.31 15.83
N PHE A 73 -2.02 -14.79 15.98
CA PHE A 73 -2.84 -15.23 14.84
C PHE A 73 -3.16 -14.09 13.88
N LEU A 74 -3.38 -12.88 14.40
CA LEU A 74 -3.58 -11.70 13.57
C LEU A 74 -2.28 -11.28 12.85
N LEU A 75 -1.14 -11.34 13.55
CA LEU A 75 0.17 -11.08 12.95
C LEU A 75 0.52 -12.14 11.88
N LEU A 76 0.12 -13.41 12.11
CA LEU A 76 0.29 -14.48 11.13
C LEU A 76 -0.52 -14.19 9.86
N ASN A 77 -1.79 -13.79 10.01
CA ASN A 77 -2.64 -13.39 8.88
C ASN A 77 -2.04 -12.21 8.11
N LEU A 78 -1.55 -11.18 8.84
CA LEU A 78 -0.88 -10.04 8.23
C LEU A 78 0.33 -10.49 7.41
N ALA A 79 1.21 -11.31 7.98
CA ALA A 79 2.39 -11.80 7.30
C ALA A 79 2.05 -12.68 6.07
N PHE A 80 0.96 -13.43 6.07
CA PHE A 80 0.48 -14.15 4.89
C PHE A 80 0.00 -13.20 3.79
N ALA A 81 -0.78 -12.18 4.11
CA ALA A 81 -1.25 -11.19 3.14
C ALA A 81 -0.07 -10.41 2.54
N ASP A 82 0.86 -9.97 3.39
CA ASP A 82 2.05 -9.23 2.96
C ASP A 82 3.00 -10.11 2.12
N LEU A 83 3.15 -11.40 2.47
CA LEU A 83 3.94 -12.33 1.68
C LEU A 83 3.32 -12.55 0.29
N ALA A 84 2.01 -12.71 0.20
CA ALA A 84 1.30 -12.81 -1.08
C ALA A 84 1.50 -11.55 -1.93
N PHE A 85 1.45 -10.37 -1.30
CA PHE A 85 1.71 -9.09 -1.97
C PHE A 85 3.14 -9.00 -2.51
N VAL A 86 4.16 -9.20 -1.66
CA VAL A 86 5.56 -8.99 -2.04
C VAL A 86 6.10 -10.04 -3.01
N LEU A 87 5.52 -11.23 -3.04
CA LEU A 87 5.89 -12.28 -4.03
C LEU A 87 5.46 -11.92 -5.44
N VAL A 88 4.33 -11.21 -5.58
CA VAL A 88 3.74 -10.96 -6.90
C VAL A 88 3.99 -9.52 -7.33
N ILE A 89 3.51 -8.55 -6.57
CA ILE A 89 3.33 -7.19 -7.04
C ILE A 89 4.65 -6.48 -7.37
N PRO A 90 5.64 -6.36 -6.46
CA PRO A 90 6.87 -5.63 -6.75
C PRO A 90 7.66 -6.21 -7.92
N ASN A 91 7.66 -7.55 -8.03
CA ASN A 91 8.44 -8.24 -9.07
C ASN A 91 7.88 -7.97 -10.47
N PHE A 92 6.55 -8.04 -10.64
CA PHE A 92 5.92 -7.77 -11.93
C PHE A 92 5.86 -6.27 -12.24
N THR A 93 5.71 -5.41 -11.23
CA THR A 93 5.83 -3.97 -11.40
C THR A 93 7.24 -3.60 -11.86
N ALA A 94 8.28 -4.14 -11.21
CA ALA A 94 9.67 -3.94 -11.61
C ALA A 94 9.91 -4.38 -13.05
N PHE A 95 9.37 -5.54 -13.45
CA PHE A 95 9.46 -6.03 -14.80
C PHE A 95 8.79 -5.08 -15.81
N GLN A 96 7.58 -4.60 -15.52
CA GLN A 96 6.83 -3.67 -16.37
C GLN A 96 7.60 -2.35 -16.58
N TYR A 97 8.18 -1.80 -15.51
CA TYR A 97 9.02 -0.60 -15.61
C TYR A 97 10.30 -0.82 -16.41
N ALA A 98 10.94 -2.00 -16.26
CA ALA A 98 12.17 -2.32 -16.97
C ALA A 98 11.96 -2.58 -18.47
N THR A 99 10.81 -3.11 -18.88
CA THR A 99 10.53 -3.50 -20.27
C THR A 99 9.62 -2.54 -21.02
N GLU A 100 8.91 -1.66 -20.29
CA GLU A 100 7.87 -0.76 -20.81
C GLU A 100 6.80 -1.48 -21.66
N ASN A 101 6.73 -2.80 -21.59
CA ASN A 101 5.83 -3.63 -22.36
C ASN A 101 5.22 -4.75 -21.50
N TRP A 102 3.91 -4.95 -21.62
CA TRP A 102 3.21 -6.03 -20.97
C TRP A 102 3.19 -7.28 -21.84
N ILE A 103 4.01 -8.26 -21.52
CA ILE A 103 4.15 -9.50 -22.29
C ILE A 103 3.25 -10.64 -21.81
N PHE A 104 2.54 -10.44 -20.68
CA PHE A 104 1.72 -11.47 -20.08
C PHE A 104 0.29 -11.45 -20.63
N CYS A 105 -0.49 -12.53 -20.38
CA CYS A 105 -1.87 -12.61 -20.83
C CYS A 105 -2.80 -11.65 -20.05
N SER A 106 -3.98 -11.35 -20.63
CA SER A 106 -4.98 -10.47 -20.03
C SER A 106 -5.51 -11.00 -18.69
N ALA A 107 -5.63 -12.32 -18.52
CA ALA A 107 -6.05 -12.90 -17.25
C ALA A 107 -5.06 -12.59 -16.12
N PHE A 108 -3.76 -12.62 -16.41
CA PHE A 108 -2.72 -12.30 -15.44
C PHE A 108 -2.74 -10.82 -15.03
N CYS A 109 -2.95 -9.90 -15.99
CA CYS A 109 -3.16 -8.47 -15.73
C CYS A 109 -4.30 -8.25 -14.72
N LYS A 110 -5.45 -8.87 -14.94
CA LYS A 110 -6.62 -8.77 -14.08
C LYS A 110 -6.38 -9.34 -12.69
N ILE A 111 -5.78 -10.53 -12.60
CA ILE A 111 -5.49 -11.20 -11.33
C ILE A 111 -4.47 -10.40 -10.51
N MET A 112 -3.44 -9.86 -11.14
CA MET A 112 -2.46 -9.00 -10.46
C MET A 112 -3.12 -7.84 -9.74
N HIS A 113 -3.89 -7.02 -10.47
CA HIS A 113 -4.56 -5.85 -9.89
C HIS A 113 -5.64 -6.22 -8.86
N TYR A 114 -6.32 -7.34 -9.05
CA TYR A 114 -7.22 -7.89 -8.04
C TYR A 114 -6.48 -8.25 -6.76
N LEU A 115 -5.35 -8.95 -6.85
CA LEU A 115 -4.53 -9.33 -5.68
C LEU A 115 -3.96 -8.13 -4.96
N VAL A 116 -3.51 -7.08 -5.68
CA VAL A 116 -3.08 -5.81 -5.07
C VAL A 116 -4.17 -5.27 -4.14
N ASN A 117 -5.38 -5.12 -4.66
CA ASN A 117 -6.50 -4.58 -3.90
C ASN A 117 -6.89 -5.49 -2.73
N VAL A 118 -7.05 -6.80 -2.97
CA VAL A 118 -7.43 -7.77 -1.94
C VAL A 118 -6.42 -7.77 -0.79
N THR A 119 -5.13 -7.88 -1.08
CA THR A 119 -4.10 -7.94 -0.03
C THR A 119 -4.01 -6.63 0.75
N ALA A 120 -4.15 -5.47 0.09
CA ALA A 120 -4.17 -4.17 0.75
C ALA A 120 -5.38 -4.04 1.72
N TYR A 121 -6.58 -4.42 1.28
CA TYR A 121 -7.76 -4.44 2.15
C TYR A 121 -7.61 -5.43 3.31
N VAL A 122 -7.14 -6.64 3.07
CA VAL A 122 -6.92 -7.64 4.14
C VAL A 122 -5.90 -7.12 5.16
N THR A 123 -4.80 -6.53 4.72
CA THR A 123 -3.79 -5.93 5.58
C THR A 123 -4.40 -4.84 6.47
N VAL A 124 -5.09 -3.87 5.89
CA VAL A 124 -5.63 -2.74 6.65
C VAL A 124 -6.73 -3.16 7.62
N TYR A 125 -7.67 -4.03 7.22
CA TYR A 125 -8.71 -4.53 8.13
C TYR A 125 -8.15 -5.47 9.21
N THR A 126 -7.05 -6.16 8.96
CA THR A 126 -6.31 -6.88 9.99
C THR A 126 -5.70 -5.92 11.02
N LEU A 127 -5.16 -4.77 10.59
CA LEU A 127 -4.69 -3.72 11.50
C LEU A 127 -5.83 -3.12 12.35
N VAL A 128 -7.00 -2.90 11.75
CA VAL A 128 -8.22 -2.50 12.49
C VAL A 128 -8.57 -3.55 13.56
N LEU A 129 -8.58 -4.82 13.20
CA LEU A 129 -8.89 -5.92 14.12
C LEU A 129 -7.83 -6.05 15.23
N ILE A 130 -6.55 -5.87 14.93
CA ILE A 130 -5.48 -5.81 15.94
C ILE A 130 -5.74 -4.66 16.93
N SER A 131 -6.08 -3.48 16.42
CA SER A 131 -6.36 -2.30 17.24
C SER A 131 -7.59 -2.51 18.13
N LEU A 132 -8.65 -3.12 17.59
CA LEU A 132 -9.85 -3.49 18.34
C LEU A 132 -9.57 -4.51 19.46
N VAL A 133 -8.82 -5.58 19.15
CA VAL A 133 -8.42 -6.59 20.15
C VAL A 133 -7.57 -5.96 21.25
N ARG A 134 -6.68 -5.03 20.90
CA ARG A 134 -5.89 -4.27 21.89
C ARG A 134 -6.76 -3.37 22.75
N TYR A 135 -7.69 -2.65 22.15
CA TYR A 135 -8.67 -1.84 22.88
C TYR A 135 -9.46 -2.69 23.87
N MET A 136 -10.04 -3.80 23.42
CA MET A 136 -10.77 -4.73 24.29
C MET A 136 -9.89 -5.31 25.41
N THR A 137 -8.62 -5.56 25.14
CA THR A 137 -7.68 -6.13 26.12
C THR A 137 -7.29 -5.12 27.20
N ILE A 138 -7.14 -3.85 26.84
CA ILE A 138 -6.62 -2.82 27.73
C ILE A 138 -7.76 -2.14 28.49
N VAL A 139 -8.83 -1.76 27.78
CA VAL A 139 -9.93 -0.96 28.34
C VAL A 139 -11.01 -1.84 28.99
N HIS A 140 -11.41 -2.92 28.31
CA HIS A 140 -12.51 -3.79 28.75
C HIS A 140 -12.05 -5.25 28.97
N SER A 141 -10.93 -5.43 29.70
CA SER A 141 -10.24 -6.71 29.80
C SER A 141 -11.11 -7.87 30.31
N MET A 142 -11.96 -7.66 31.30
CA MET A 142 -12.81 -8.70 31.87
C MET A 142 -14.09 -8.94 31.06
N ALA A 143 -14.76 -7.88 30.63
CA ALA A 143 -16.02 -7.96 29.89
C ALA A 143 -15.88 -8.65 28.52
N THR A 144 -14.71 -8.53 27.88
CA THR A 144 -14.47 -9.03 26.52
C THR A 144 -13.69 -10.35 26.46
N ILE A 145 -13.42 -11.01 27.58
CA ILE A 145 -12.60 -12.23 27.60
C ILE A 145 -13.19 -13.34 26.75
N ARG A 146 -14.53 -13.48 26.74
CA ARG A 146 -15.25 -14.47 25.95
C ARG A 146 -15.22 -14.19 24.43
N LEU A 147 -15.04 -12.92 24.03
CA LEU A 147 -14.97 -12.52 22.63
C LEU A 147 -13.56 -12.75 22.06
N ARG A 148 -12.53 -12.62 22.88
CA ARG A 148 -11.13 -12.72 22.49
C ARG A 148 -10.60 -14.16 22.53
N THR A 149 -11.33 -15.10 21.97
CA THR A 149 -10.89 -16.50 21.81
C THR A 149 -10.19 -16.70 20.45
N LYS A 150 -9.33 -17.70 20.36
CA LYS A 150 -8.68 -18.08 19.09
C LYS A 150 -9.73 -18.36 18.01
N LYS A 151 -10.81 -19.07 18.36
CA LYS A 151 -11.90 -19.40 17.43
C LYS A 151 -12.54 -18.14 16.83
N ASN A 152 -12.91 -17.19 17.68
CA ASN A 152 -13.57 -15.95 17.22
C ASN A 152 -12.64 -15.09 16.34
N ILE A 153 -11.34 -15.05 16.66
CA ILE A 153 -10.37 -14.34 15.83
C ILE A 153 -10.18 -15.00 14.47
N VAL A 154 -10.09 -16.33 14.43
CA VAL A 154 -10.02 -17.06 13.14
C VAL A 154 -11.28 -16.83 12.32
N LEU A 155 -12.47 -16.87 12.93
CA LEU A 155 -13.71 -16.55 12.24
C LEU A 155 -13.74 -15.12 11.70
N ALA A 156 -13.25 -14.14 12.48
CA ALA A 156 -13.16 -12.75 12.03
C ALA A 156 -12.18 -12.59 10.85
N ILE A 157 -11.04 -13.30 10.87
CA ILE A 157 -10.10 -13.34 9.75
C ILE A 157 -10.77 -13.92 8.50
N ILE A 158 -11.42 -15.07 8.62
CA ILE A 158 -12.13 -15.70 7.49
C ILE A 158 -13.21 -14.76 6.94
N PHE A 159 -13.96 -14.10 7.81
CA PHE A 159 -14.97 -13.11 7.43
C PHE A 159 -14.36 -11.95 6.62
N ILE A 160 -13.22 -11.39 7.08
CA ILE A 160 -12.50 -10.34 6.34
C ILE A 160 -12.12 -10.83 4.95
N TRP A 161 -11.50 -12.02 4.83
CA TRP A 161 -11.11 -12.57 3.54
C TRP A 161 -12.31 -12.75 2.59
N VAL A 162 -13.40 -13.38 3.07
CA VAL A 162 -14.60 -13.61 2.25
C VAL A 162 -15.20 -12.30 1.76
N VAL A 163 -15.39 -11.34 2.65
CA VAL A 163 -15.97 -10.03 2.30
C VAL A 163 -15.07 -9.28 1.32
N VAL A 164 -13.77 -9.23 1.58
CA VAL A 164 -12.82 -8.53 0.71
C VAL A 164 -12.75 -9.18 -0.69
N LEU A 165 -12.69 -10.51 -0.77
CA LEU A 165 -12.68 -11.22 -2.05
C LEU A 165 -13.94 -10.91 -2.88
N ILE A 166 -15.12 -10.95 -2.26
CA ILE A 166 -16.39 -10.68 -2.97
C ILE A 166 -16.48 -9.20 -3.41
N LEU A 167 -16.19 -8.26 -2.51
CA LEU A 167 -16.38 -6.84 -2.79
C LEU A 167 -15.35 -6.28 -3.79
N ASN A 168 -14.18 -6.92 -3.95
CA ASN A 168 -13.18 -6.53 -4.95
C ASN A 168 -13.38 -7.20 -6.32
N THR A 169 -14.38 -8.04 -6.52
CA THR A 169 -14.67 -8.67 -7.84
C THR A 169 -14.75 -7.65 -8.99
N PRO A 170 -15.35 -6.44 -8.83
CA PRO A 170 -15.38 -5.44 -9.91
C PRO A 170 -14.01 -5.04 -10.44
N VAL A 171 -12.94 -5.16 -9.63
CA VAL A 171 -11.56 -4.86 -10.06
C VAL A 171 -11.13 -5.77 -11.21
N ILE A 172 -11.52 -7.05 -11.20
CA ILE A 172 -11.22 -8.02 -12.27
C ILE A 172 -11.79 -7.56 -13.62
N LEU A 173 -12.95 -6.92 -13.59
CA LEU A 173 -13.66 -6.46 -14.79
C LEU A 173 -13.13 -5.12 -15.32
N SER A 174 -12.42 -4.36 -14.48
CA SER A 174 -11.97 -3.01 -14.78
C SER A 174 -10.59 -2.93 -15.45
N TYR A 175 -9.80 -4.00 -15.40
CA TYR A 175 -8.46 -4.06 -15.98
C TYR A 175 -8.40 -4.91 -17.24
N GLY A 176 -7.47 -4.55 -18.13
CA GLY A 176 -7.21 -5.28 -19.36
C GLY A 176 -5.93 -4.83 -20.02
N ILE A 177 -5.59 -5.48 -21.13
CA ILE A 177 -4.47 -5.10 -21.96
C ILE A 177 -4.98 -4.09 -23.00
N GLN A 178 -4.27 -3.00 -23.14
CA GLN A 178 -4.47 -1.97 -24.17
C GLN A 178 -3.18 -1.81 -24.98
N SER A 179 -3.29 -1.51 -26.26
CA SER A 179 -2.14 -1.05 -27.06
C SER A 179 -1.81 0.38 -26.69
N ASP A 180 -0.55 0.73 -26.68
CA ASP A 180 -0.13 2.12 -26.57
C ASP A 180 -0.41 2.84 -27.90
N ASP A 181 -1.22 3.89 -27.86
CA ASP A 181 -1.58 4.67 -29.05
C ASP A 181 -0.37 5.42 -29.64
N ALA A 182 0.60 5.78 -28.80
CA ALA A 182 1.81 6.48 -29.19
C ALA A 182 2.87 5.54 -29.78
N ASN A 183 2.90 4.26 -29.37
CA ASN A 183 3.91 3.28 -29.74
C ASN A 183 3.25 1.96 -30.16
N PRO A 184 2.87 1.79 -31.44
CA PRO A 184 2.24 0.58 -31.94
C PRO A 184 3.13 -0.67 -31.70
N GLY A 185 2.58 -1.68 -31.03
CA GLY A 185 3.30 -2.91 -30.66
C GLY A 185 3.72 -2.97 -29.19
N ILE A 186 3.57 -1.87 -28.42
CA ILE A 186 3.69 -1.86 -26.97
C ILE A 186 2.30 -2.09 -26.38
N TYR A 187 2.23 -3.01 -25.43
CA TYR A 187 1.01 -3.31 -24.68
C TYR A 187 1.17 -2.88 -23.23
N ILE A 188 0.10 -2.33 -22.64
CA ILE A 188 0.04 -1.93 -21.24
C ILE A 188 -1.12 -2.60 -20.53
N CYS A 189 -0.89 -3.03 -19.30
CA CYS A 189 -1.93 -3.52 -18.40
C CYS A 189 -2.51 -2.34 -17.62
N ASN A 190 -3.71 -1.91 -17.97
CA ASN A 190 -4.30 -0.70 -17.39
C ASN A 190 -5.82 -0.82 -17.23
N HIS A 191 -6.44 0.18 -16.63
CA HIS A 191 -7.89 0.31 -16.55
C HIS A 191 -8.50 0.46 -17.95
N LEU A 192 -9.59 -0.29 -18.20
CA LEU A 192 -10.32 -0.24 -19.48
C LEU A 192 -11.13 1.04 -19.65
N SER A 193 -11.46 1.76 -18.58
CA SER A 193 -12.24 2.99 -18.58
C SER A 193 -11.77 3.93 -17.48
N PHE A 194 -11.59 5.19 -17.82
CA PHE A 194 -11.20 6.25 -16.88
C PHE A 194 -12.22 6.41 -15.74
N GLU A 195 -13.50 6.41 -16.06
CA GLU A 195 -14.58 6.51 -15.08
C GLU A 195 -14.61 5.35 -14.08
N THR A 196 -14.31 4.13 -14.56
CA THR A 196 -14.20 2.95 -13.69
C THR A 196 -12.98 3.05 -12.78
N ALA A 197 -11.87 3.56 -13.30
CA ALA A 197 -10.67 3.82 -12.51
C ALA A 197 -10.94 4.82 -11.38
N GLN A 198 -11.58 5.95 -11.67
CA GLN A 198 -11.97 6.95 -10.67
C GLN A 198 -12.82 6.33 -9.55
N ARG A 199 -13.82 5.51 -9.90
CA ARG A 199 -14.69 4.83 -8.91
C ARG A 199 -13.89 3.86 -8.03
N ILE A 200 -13.01 3.06 -8.61
CA ILE A 200 -12.18 2.11 -7.87
C ILE A 200 -11.22 2.85 -6.92
N PHE A 201 -10.52 3.87 -7.39
CA PHE A 201 -9.58 4.63 -6.56
C PHE A 201 -10.28 5.43 -5.47
N THR A 202 -11.45 6.02 -5.75
CA THR A 202 -12.25 6.68 -4.71
C THR A 202 -12.69 5.69 -3.63
N THR A 203 -13.20 4.52 -4.05
CA THR A 203 -13.60 3.45 -3.13
C THR A 203 -12.40 2.97 -2.31
N PHE A 204 -11.25 2.77 -2.95
CA PHE A 204 -10.01 2.38 -2.28
C PHE A 204 -9.54 3.44 -1.27
N PHE A 205 -9.53 4.71 -1.64
CA PHE A 205 -9.19 5.81 -0.74
C PHE A 205 -10.09 5.85 0.50
N VAL A 206 -11.39 5.75 0.30
CA VAL A 206 -12.35 5.83 1.42
C VAL A 206 -12.27 4.60 2.33
N PHE A 207 -12.33 3.40 1.75
CA PHE A 207 -12.50 2.15 2.51
C PHE A 207 -11.21 1.43 2.85
N ALA A 208 -10.11 1.65 2.14
CA ALA A 208 -8.82 1.05 2.48
C ALA A 208 -7.87 2.01 3.19
N TYR A 209 -8.14 3.32 3.19
CA TYR A 209 -7.28 4.30 3.84
C TYR A 209 -8.02 5.16 4.87
N LEU A 210 -8.95 6.01 4.45
CA LEU A 210 -9.54 7.03 5.31
C LEU A 210 -10.35 6.44 6.47
N LEU A 211 -11.31 5.57 6.19
CA LEU A 211 -12.18 4.95 7.20
C LEU A 211 -11.41 4.09 8.21
N PRO A 212 -10.54 3.15 7.77
CA PRO A 212 -9.70 2.40 8.70
C PRO A 212 -8.80 3.28 9.56
N LEU A 213 -8.18 4.31 8.99
CA LEU A 213 -7.31 5.23 9.70
C LEU A 213 -8.07 5.96 10.82
N ILE A 214 -9.28 6.45 10.54
CA ILE A 214 -10.16 7.10 11.54
C ILE A 214 -10.50 6.11 12.66
N VAL A 215 -10.91 4.89 12.33
CA VAL A 215 -11.27 3.86 13.34
C VAL A 215 -10.07 3.54 14.23
N ILE A 216 -8.90 3.31 13.65
CA ILE A 216 -7.69 2.99 14.41
C ILE A 216 -7.25 4.18 15.27
N ALA A 217 -7.36 5.41 14.76
CA ALA A 217 -7.06 6.62 15.51
C ALA A 217 -7.97 6.77 16.74
N ILE A 218 -9.28 6.59 16.57
CA ILE A 218 -10.24 6.62 17.68
C ILE A 218 -9.90 5.57 18.74
N LEU A 219 -9.71 4.31 18.33
CA LEU A 219 -9.34 3.22 19.24
C LEU A 219 -8.02 3.53 19.99
N SER A 220 -7.04 4.11 19.30
CA SER A 220 -5.75 4.49 19.87
C SER A 220 -5.89 5.61 20.91
N VAL A 221 -6.70 6.64 20.62
CA VAL A 221 -7.01 7.74 21.57
C VAL A 221 -7.71 7.19 22.80
N CYS A 222 -8.70 6.31 22.63
CA CYS A 222 -9.40 5.67 23.75
C CYS A 222 -8.44 4.85 24.65
N ILE A 223 -7.52 4.09 24.05
CA ILE A 223 -6.48 3.36 24.78
C ILE A 223 -5.58 4.30 25.56
N LEU A 224 -5.11 5.38 24.94
CA LEU A 224 -4.23 6.36 25.58
C LEU A 224 -4.92 7.08 26.74
N HIS A 225 -6.18 7.51 26.54
CA HIS A 225 -6.97 8.15 27.57
C HIS A 225 -7.16 7.21 28.78
N HIS A 226 -7.53 5.96 28.54
CA HIS A 226 -7.66 4.96 29.60
C HIS A 226 -6.35 4.73 30.38
N LEU A 227 -5.22 4.62 29.66
CA LEU A 227 -3.90 4.42 30.30
C LEU A 227 -3.44 5.63 31.12
N ARG A 228 -3.81 6.85 30.70
CA ARG A 228 -3.48 8.08 31.44
C ARG A 228 -4.38 8.26 32.67
N SER A 229 -5.65 7.87 32.59
CA SER A 229 -6.64 7.98 33.68
C SER A 229 -6.38 6.96 34.80
N GLN A 230 -5.70 5.85 34.56
CA GLN A 230 -5.38 4.86 35.60
C GLN A 230 -4.26 5.38 36.50
N ARG A 231 -4.58 5.72 37.76
CA ARG A 231 -3.58 6.02 38.78
C ARG A 231 -2.74 4.77 39.07
N PRO A 232 -1.43 4.92 39.31
CA PRO A 232 -0.57 3.80 39.70
C PRO A 232 -1.06 3.26 41.07
N THR A 233 -1.70 2.11 41.09
CA THR A 233 -1.98 1.41 42.35
C THR A 233 -0.72 0.57 42.69
N ALA A 234 -0.28 0.66 43.92
CA ALA A 234 0.94 -0.02 44.41
C ALA A 234 0.92 -1.55 44.20
N LEU A 235 -0.26 -2.13 44.01
CA LEU A 235 -0.50 -3.58 43.78
C LEU A 235 -0.35 -4.04 42.32
N LYS A 236 -0.39 -3.13 41.34
CA LYS A 236 -0.11 -3.52 39.93
C LYS A 236 1.36 -3.31 39.65
N GLY A 237 2.09 -4.40 39.56
CA GLY A 237 3.54 -4.37 39.36
C GLY A 237 3.93 -3.46 38.18
N LYS A 238 4.84 -2.50 38.42
CA LYS A 238 5.38 -1.52 37.45
C LYS A 238 5.71 -2.13 36.07
N LYS A 239 6.17 -3.41 36.05
CA LYS A 239 6.48 -4.15 34.81
C LYS A 239 5.27 -4.38 33.90
N THR A 240 4.09 -4.66 34.47
CA THR A 240 2.86 -4.92 33.67
C THR A 240 2.35 -3.64 33.03
N GLU A 241 2.41 -2.53 33.74
CA GLU A 241 2.02 -1.22 33.25
C GLU A 241 2.97 -0.74 32.13
N GLN A 242 4.29 -0.93 32.32
CA GLN A 242 5.28 -0.60 31.29
C GLN A 242 5.07 -1.41 30.01
N LYS A 243 4.75 -2.72 30.11
CA LYS A 243 4.42 -3.57 28.94
C LYS A 243 3.18 -3.07 28.21
N LYS A 244 2.13 -2.65 28.92
CA LYS A 244 0.90 -2.09 28.31
C LYS A 244 1.19 -0.77 27.58
N LYS A 245 1.94 0.14 28.21
CA LYS A 245 2.35 1.42 27.60
C LYS A 245 3.22 1.20 26.36
N LYS A 246 4.18 0.26 26.42
CA LYS A 246 5.02 -0.08 25.25
C LYS A 246 4.19 -0.65 24.09
N ALA A 247 3.25 -1.54 24.38
CA ALA A 247 2.34 -2.09 23.37
C ALA A 247 1.45 -1.00 22.74
N GLY A 248 0.95 -0.05 23.53
CA GLY A 248 0.16 1.08 23.01
C GLY A 248 0.97 1.99 22.07
N ARG A 249 2.22 2.32 22.44
CA ARG A 249 3.10 3.13 21.59
C ARG A 249 3.41 2.46 20.26
N LEU A 250 3.62 1.13 20.28
CA LEU A 250 3.92 0.38 19.06
C LEU A 250 2.75 0.45 18.06
N ILE A 251 1.51 0.36 18.52
CA ILE A 251 0.33 0.47 17.66
C ILE A 251 0.26 1.86 17.01
N ILE A 252 0.46 2.91 17.81
CA ILE A 252 0.45 4.28 17.29
C ILE A 252 1.54 4.47 16.23
N LEU A 253 2.73 3.94 16.48
CA LEU A 253 3.83 3.98 15.51
C LEU A 253 3.42 3.30 14.20
N VAL A 254 2.85 2.10 14.25
CA VAL A 254 2.40 1.37 13.06
C VAL A 254 1.35 2.18 12.28
N VAL A 255 0.40 2.81 12.98
CA VAL A 255 -0.65 3.64 12.36
C VAL A 255 -0.06 4.87 11.68
N VAL A 256 0.84 5.58 12.37
CA VAL A 256 1.50 6.77 11.81
C VAL A 256 2.33 6.39 10.59
N VAL A 257 3.11 5.31 10.67
CA VAL A 257 3.90 4.81 9.53
C VAL A 257 3.00 4.42 8.37
N PHE A 258 1.91 3.68 8.64
CA PHE A 258 0.92 3.34 7.61
C PHE A 258 0.35 4.59 6.94
N ALA A 259 -0.12 5.56 7.74
CA ALA A 259 -0.70 6.80 7.23
C ALA A 259 0.29 7.58 6.35
N LEU A 260 1.54 7.73 6.79
CA LEU A 260 2.57 8.49 6.08
C LEU A 260 3.04 7.78 4.80
N LEU A 261 3.16 6.45 4.81
CA LEU A 261 3.61 5.70 3.64
C LEU A 261 2.55 5.62 2.53
N TRP A 262 1.26 5.55 2.90
CA TRP A 262 0.18 5.47 1.92
C TRP A 262 -0.30 6.84 1.42
N LEU A 263 -0.07 7.91 2.18
CA LEU A 263 -0.51 9.26 1.81
C LEU A 263 0.01 9.72 0.44
N PRO A 264 1.31 9.60 0.08
CA PRO A 264 1.80 10.01 -1.23
C PRO A 264 1.14 9.26 -2.38
N VAL A 265 0.89 7.95 -2.20
CA VAL A 265 0.21 7.11 -3.20
C VAL A 265 -1.21 7.61 -3.44
N HIS A 266 -1.96 7.89 -2.38
CA HIS A 266 -3.33 8.40 -2.50
C HIS A 266 -3.37 9.81 -3.10
N ILE A 267 -2.43 10.70 -2.74
CA ILE A 267 -2.32 12.03 -3.36
C ILE A 267 -2.05 11.90 -4.85
N HIS A 268 -1.09 11.06 -5.23
CA HIS A 268 -0.78 10.83 -6.65
C HIS A 268 -1.99 10.32 -7.44
N LEU A 269 -2.69 9.31 -6.91
CA LEU A 269 -3.86 8.73 -7.56
C LEU A 269 -5.03 9.75 -7.66
N LEU A 270 -5.25 10.54 -6.62
CA LEU A 270 -6.28 11.59 -6.66
C LEU A 270 -5.94 12.66 -7.70
N LEU A 271 -4.69 13.12 -7.77
CA LEU A 271 -4.25 14.08 -8.78
C LEU A 271 -4.33 13.49 -10.19
N ALA A 272 -3.95 12.24 -10.39
CA ALA A 272 -3.96 11.60 -11.71
C ALA A 272 -5.37 11.38 -12.28
N TYR A 273 -6.38 11.22 -11.43
CA TYR A 273 -7.73 10.88 -11.86
C TYR A 273 -8.79 11.98 -11.65
N PHE A 274 -8.45 13.08 -10.96
CA PHE A 274 -9.40 14.17 -10.67
C PHE A 274 -8.91 15.58 -11.08
N ASN A 275 -7.70 15.70 -11.62
CA ASN A 275 -7.22 16.85 -12.36
C ASN A 275 -7.28 16.54 -13.85
#